data_1044533ea2ed59ec3b74c1ba02c633e3
#
_entry.id   1044533ea2ed59ec3b74c1ba02c633e3
#
_cell.length_a   1.000
_cell.length_b   1.000
_cell.length_c   1.000
_cell.angle_alpha   90.00
_cell.angle_beta   90.00
_cell.angle_gamma   90.00
#
_symmetry.space_group_name_H-M   'P 1'
#
loop_
_entity.id
_entity.type
_entity.pdbx_description
1 polymer ?
#
loop_
_entity_poly.entity_id
_entity_poly.type
_entity_poly.pdbx_seq_one_letter_code
_entity_poly.pdbx_strand_id
1 'polypeptide(L)'
;IKSAKKVELKKDDGEIIDIQGKNIIIATGAKSRILPNLPQDGKKIIGYREAMTLNSQPKKIIIVGSGAIGIEFAYFYNTMGSEVTIIEYQDRLVPQEDKEISKALETNFKKNGIKIFTSSELINSKINGKSVSAIIKTANKEQTLNADIILSAVGVKSNIDNIGLEDVGIVSDNDKIIVDDFYQTNIPGYFAIGD
;
A
#
# COMPACT_ATOMS: atom_id res chain seq x y z
N ILE A 1 0.66 19.12 14.71
CA ILE A 1 0.87 19.09 16.18
C ILE A 1 1.73 20.30 16.51
N LYS A 2 1.43 20.96 17.61
CA LYS A 2 2.20 22.09 18.14
C LYS A 2 2.70 21.71 19.55
N SER A 3 3.55 22.56 20.14
CA SER A 3 4.03 22.39 21.51
C SER A 3 2.89 22.37 22.55
N ALA A 4 3.16 21.87 23.75
CA ALA A 4 2.23 21.88 24.89
C ALA A 4 0.89 21.16 24.64
N LYS A 5 0.92 20.01 23.89
CA LYS A 5 -0.26 19.18 23.62
C LYS A 5 -1.38 19.92 22.87
N LYS A 6 -0.99 20.77 21.95
CA LYS A 6 -1.87 21.56 21.10
C LYS A 6 -1.85 21.00 19.68
N VAL A 7 -3.02 20.85 19.08
CA VAL A 7 -3.20 20.46 17.68
C VAL A 7 -3.86 21.61 16.94
N GLU A 8 -3.23 22.07 15.89
CA GLU A 8 -3.81 23.03 14.96
C GLU A 8 -4.55 22.25 13.88
N LEU A 9 -5.83 22.52 13.72
CA LEU A 9 -6.69 21.96 12.67
C LEU A 9 -7.01 23.06 11.66
N LYS A 10 -6.66 22.82 10.41
CA LYS A 10 -7.10 23.64 9.28
C LYS A 10 -8.31 23.00 8.61
N LYS A 11 -9.46 23.66 8.64
CA LYS A 11 -10.68 23.24 7.96
C LYS A 11 -10.62 23.49 6.45
N ASP A 12 -11.54 22.86 5.71
CA ASP A 12 -11.65 23.04 4.23
C ASP A 12 -11.98 24.47 3.82
N ASP A 13 -12.71 25.23 4.65
CA ASP A 13 -13.02 26.65 4.47
C ASP A 13 -11.85 27.59 4.82
N GLY A 14 -10.72 27.03 5.27
CA GLY A 14 -9.51 27.75 5.64
C GLY A 14 -9.48 28.23 7.10
N GLU A 15 -10.54 28.01 7.88
CA GLU A 15 -10.54 28.31 9.32
C GLU A 15 -9.49 27.48 10.04
N ILE A 16 -8.77 28.09 10.97
CA ILE A 16 -7.77 27.42 11.83
C ILE A 16 -8.33 27.35 13.25
N ILE A 17 -8.37 26.14 13.78
CA ILE A 17 -8.81 25.88 15.14
C ILE A 17 -7.67 25.26 15.93
N ASP A 18 -7.42 25.77 17.12
CA ASP A 18 -6.49 25.19 18.08
C ASP A 18 -7.23 24.31 19.08
N ILE A 19 -6.84 23.06 19.17
CA ILE A 19 -7.38 22.09 20.12
C ILE A 19 -6.29 21.72 21.12
N GLN A 20 -6.59 21.85 22.41
CA GLN A 20 -5.68 21.46 23.47
C GLN A 20 -6.23 20.25 24.22
N GLY A 21 -5.38 19.25 24.47
CA GLY A 21 -5.73 18.04 25.18
C GLY A 21 -4.77 17.73 26.34
N LYS A 22 -5.19 16.92 27.31
CA LYS A 22 -4.29 16.36 28.32
C LYS A 22 -3.35 15.33 27.69
N ASN A 23 -3.87 14.55 26.75
CA ASN A 23 -3.14 13.55 25.96
C ASN A 23 -3.51 13.69 24.49
N ILE A 24 -2.56 13.37 23.62
CA ILE A 24 -2.72 13.35 22.18
C ILE A 24 -2.49 11.92 21.68
N ILE A 25 -3.43 11.37 20.93
CA ILE A 25 -3.28 10.08 20.26
C ILE A 25 -3.12 10.36 18.77
N ILE A 26 -1.98 9.98 18.22
CA ILE A 26 -1.67 10.08 16.79
C ILE A 26 -2.16 8.80 16.12
N ALA A 27 -3.21 8.89 15.32
CA ALA A 27 -3.85 7.78 14.62
C ALA A 27 -4.11 8.16 13.15
N THR A 28 -3.09 8.70 12.49
CA THR A 28 -3.19 9.29 11.15
C THR A 28 -3.23 8.28 10.03
N GLY A 29 -3.03 6.99 10.34
CA GLY A 29 -3.09 5.88 9.40
C GLY A 29 -1.99 5.94 8.33
N ALA A 30 -2.20 5.22 7.24
CA ALA A 30 -1.23 5.10 6.15
C ALA A 30 -1.85 5.34 4.78
N LYS A 31 -0.99 5.50 3.79
CA LYS A 31 -1.33 5.60 2.36
C LYS A 31 -0.50 4.61 1.54
N SER A 32 -0.99 4.25 0.35
CA SER A 32 -0.23 3.40 -0.56
C SER A 32 1.15 4.01 -0.86
N ARG A 33 2.17 3.19 -0.81
CA ARG A 33 3.51 3.56 -1.29
C ARG A 33 3.48 3.73 -2.80
N ILE A 34 4.07 4.80 -3.29
CA ILE A 34 4.17 5.09 -4.73
C ILE A 34 5.60 4.75 -5.18
N LEU A 35 5.69 3.92 -6.23
CA LEU A 35 6.96 3.66 -6.91
C LEU A 35 7.10 4.62 -8.11
N PRO A 36 8.32 5.12 -8.41
CA PRO A 36 8.55 6.01 -9.54
C PRO A 36 8.15 5.41 -10.90
N ASN A 37 8.31 4.10 -11.05
CA ASN A 37 7.94 3.33 -12.27
C ASN A 37 6.48 2.82 -12.26
N LEU A 38 5.71 3.14 -11.19
CA LEU A 38 4.30 2.80 -11.04
C LEU A 38 3.52 3.99 -10.45
N PRO A 39 3.48 5.15 -11.12
CA PRO A 39 2.76 6.32 -10.63
C PRO A 39 1.26 6.05 -10.65
N GLN A 40 0.60 6.22 -9.50
CA GLN A 40 -0.84 6.01 -9.36
C GLN A 40 -1.61 7.23 -9.90
N ASP A 41 -2.58 7.00 -10.79
CA ASP A 41 -3.49 8.03 -11.31
C ASP A 41 -4.90 7.94 -10.69
N GLY A 42 -5.12 6.95 -9.82
CA GLY A 42 -6.41 6.70 -9.17
C GLY A 42 -7.49 6.15 -10.09
N LYS A 43 -7.15 5.78 -11.34
CA LYS A 43 -8.10 5.29 -12.36
C LYS A 43 -7.64 4.02 -13.04
N LYS A 44 -6.43 3.99 -13.57
CA LYS A 44 -5.82 2.86 -14.29
C LYS A 44 -4.72 2.20 -13.50
N ILE A 45 -3.96 3.00 -12.76
CA ILE A 45 -2.98 2.55 -11.80
C ILE A 45 -3.46 3.03 -10.44
N ILE A 46 -3.91 2.10 -9.60
CA ILE A 46 -4.66 2.39 -8.39
C ILE A 46 -3.97 1.82 -7.15
N GLY A 47 -4.29 2.38 -6.00
CA GLY A 47 -3.98 1.83 -4.70
C GLY A 47 -5.14 0.98 -4.14
N TYR A 48 -4.95 0.47 -2.92
CA TYR A 48 -5.95 -0.39 -2.27
C TYR A 48 -7.27 0.34 -2.00
N ARG A 49 -7.26 1.64 -1.74
CA ARG A 49 -8.48 2.42 -1.46
C ARG A 49 -9.40 2.48 -2.67
N GLU A 50 -8.86 2.78 -3.83
CA GLU A 50 -9.61 2.81 -5.09
C GLU A 50 -10.05 1.40 -5.46
N ALA A 51 -9.21 0.37 -5.21
CA ALA A 51 -9.56 -1.02 -5.48
C ALA A 51 -10.79 -1.51 -4.69
N MET A 52 -11.02 -0.98 -3.48
CA MET A 52 -12.22 -1.29 -2.68
C MET A 52 -13.50 -0.65 -3.22
N THR A 53 -13.40 0.39 -4.03
CA THR A 53 -14.53 1.24 -4.44
C THR A 53 -14.69 1.38 -5.95
N LEU A 54 -14.15 0.43 -6.73
CA LEU A 54 -14.30 0.45 -8.18
C LEU A 54 -15.78 0.37 -8.60
N ASN A 55 -16.19 1.28 -9.48
CA ASN A 55 -17.55 1.32 -10.02
C ASN A 55 -17.87 0.12 -10.94
N SER A 56 -16.86 -0.56 -11.45
CA SER A 56 -17.01 -1.73 -12.30
C SER A 56 -15.85 -2.69 -12.10
N GLN A 57 -16.14 -3.97 -12.16
CA GLN A 57 -15.15 -5.01 -12.08
C GLN A 57 -14.27 -5.01 -13.34
N PRO A 58 -12.92 -4.98 -13.20
CA PRO A 58 -12.03 -5.15 -14.33
C PRO A 58 -12.07 -6.60 -14.84
N LYS A 59 -12.00 -6.80 -16.16
CA LYS A 59 -11.87 -8.15 -16.72
C LYS A 59 -10.48 -8.71 -16.50
N LYS A 60 -9.45 -7.84 -16.55
CA LYS A 60 -8.05 -8.19 -16.34
C LYS A 60 -7.43 -7.22 -15.35
N ILE A 61 -6.81 -7.75 -14.32
CA ILE A 61 -6.09 -6.96 -13.32
C ILE A 61 -4.68 -7.49 -13.11
N ILE A 62 -3.72 -6.59 -13.09
CA ILE A 62 -2.35 -6.86 -12.66
C ILE A 62 -2.21 -6.33 -11.24
N ILE A 63 -1.67 -7.13 -10.34
CA ILE A 63 -1.38 -6.77 -8.96
C ILE A 63 0.13 -6.79 -8.76
N VAL A 64 0.70 -5.65 -8.39
CA VAL A 64 2.13 -5.50 -8.14
C VAL A 64 2.37 -5.52 -6.64
N GLY A 65 3.09 -6.54 -6.19
CA GLY A 65 3.30 -6.88 -4.79
C GLY A 65 2.37 -8.00 -4.30
N SER A 66 2.92 -8.92 -3.53
CA SER A 66 2.22 -10.09 -3.01
C SER A 66 2.22 -10.18 -1.48
N GLY A 67 2.32 -9.04 -0.80
CA GLY A 67 2.03 -8.96 0.64
C GLY A 67 0.52 -9.17 0.91
N ALA A 68 0.08 -9.03 2.17
CA ALA A 68 -1.31 -9.25 2.59
C ALA A 68 -2.32 -8.56 1.66
N ILE A 69 -2.15 -7.27 1.41
CA ILE A 69 -3.03 -6.49 0.52
C ILE A 69 -3.11 -7.13 -0.88
N GLY A 70 -1.95 -7.44 -1.47
CA GLY A 70 -1.90 -7.97 -2.84
C GLY A 70 -2.58 -9.31 -2.99
N ILE A 71 -2.37 -10.25 -2.06
CA ILE A 71 -2.97 -11.59 -2.13
C ILE A 71 -4.48 -11.57 -1.84
N GLU A 72 -4.93 -10.73 -0.91
CA GLU A 72 -6.37 -10.58 -0.60
C GLU A 72 -7.15 -10.06 -1.81
N PHE A 73 -6.64 -9.01 -2.47
CA PHE A 73 -7.25 -8.51 -3.71
C PHE A 73 -7.12 -9.51 -4.86
N ALA A 74 -6.02 -10.26 -4.96
CA ALA A 74 -5.87 -11.28 -5.98
C ALA A 74 -6.95 -12.37 -5.83
N TYR A 75 -7.16 -12.84 -4.61
CA TYR A 75 -8.21 -13.81 -4.30
C TYR A 75 -9.60 -13.24 -4.60
N PHE A 76 -9.87 -12.03 -4.12
CA PHE A 76 -11.17 -11.36 -4.31
C PHE A 76 -11.51 -11.22 -5.79
N TYR A 77 -10.65 -10.57 -6.58
CA TYR A 77 -10.93 -10.35 -8.00
C TYR A 77 -10.98 -11.63 -8.81
N ASN A 78 -10.14 -12.62 -8.50
CA ASN A 78 -10.20 -13.92 -9.15
C ASN A 78 -11.52 -14.63 -8.87
N THR A 79 -11.97 -14.65 -7.62
CA THR A 79 -13.25 -15.24 -7.23
C THR A 79 -14.42 -14.54 -7.91
N MET A 80 -14.34 -13.24 -8.13
CA MET A 80 -15.33 -12.47 -8.87
C MET A 80 -15.26 -12.67 -10.39
N GLY A 81 -14.28 -13.44 -10.90
CA GLY A 81 -14.16 -13.80 -12.33
C GLY A 81 -13.22 -12.93 -13.16
N SER A 82 -12.40 -12.09 -12.53
CA SER A 82 -11.33 -11.36 -13.23
C SER A 82 -10.15 -12.28 -13.55
N GLU A 83 -9.50 -12.08 -14.71
CA GLU A 83 -8.16 -12.63 -14.95
C GLU A 83 -7.14 -11.88 -14.11
N VAL A 84 -6.54 -12.56 -13.13
CA VAL A 84 -5.57 -11.96 -12.20
C VAL A 84 -4.16 -12.36 -12.54
N THR A 85 -3.25 -11.39 -12.53
CA THR A 85 -1.82 -11.59 -12.64
C THR A 85 -1.10 -10.90 -11.48
N ILE A 86 -0.30 -11.64 -10.72
CA ILE A 86 0.54 -11.11 -9.65
C ILE A 86 1.98 -10.96 -10.14
N ILE A 87 2.60 -9.82 -9.85
CA ILE A 87 4.02 -9.54 -10.06
C ILE A 87 4.65 -9.34 -8.69
N GLU A 88 5.63 -10.17 -8.34
CA GLU A 88 6.34 -10.11 -7.08
C GLU A 88 7.86 -10.05 -7.31
N TYR A 89 8.49 -9.06 -6.68
CA TYR A 89 9.93 -8.85 -6.77
C TYR A 89 10.71 -9.96 -6.05
N GLN A 90 10.19 -10.42 -4.90
CA GLN A 90 10.80 -11.50 -4.13
C GLN A 90 10.59 -12.87 -4.80
N ASP A 91 11.29 -13.88 -4.28
CA ASP A 91 11.28 -15.24 -4.83
C ASP A 91 9.99 -16.02 -4.57
N ARG A 92 9.07 -15.50 -3.73
CA ARG A 92 7.83 -16.17 -3.32
C ARG A 92 6.72 -15.19 -2.97
N LEU A 93 5.48 -15.65 -2.96
CA LEU A 93 4.35 -14.90 -2.41
C LEU A 93 4.49 -14.76 -0.89
N VAL A 94 3.88 -13.72 -0.33
CA VAL A 94 3.90 -13.41 1.12
C VAL A 94 5.27 -13.66 1.73
N PRO A 95 6.31 -12.93 1.29
CA PRO A 95 7.71 -13.25 1.60
C PRO A 95 8.05 -13.15 3.10
N GLN A 96 7.18 -12.51 3.89
CA GLN A 96 7.32 -12.39 5.35
C GLN A 96 6.79 -13.62 6.09
N GLU A 97 6.00 -14.47 5.42
CA GLU A 97 5.42 -15.66 5.99
C GLU A 97 6.36 -16.88 5.85
N ASP A 98 6.00 -17.96 6.52
CA ASP A 98 6.71 -19.23 6.41
C ASP A 98 6.73 -19.73 4.96
N LYS A 99 7.84 -20.35 4.55
CA LYS A 99 8.04 -20.85 3.18
C LYS A 99 7.02 -21.89 2.76
N GLU A 100 6.59 -22.74 3.69
CA GLU A 100 5.58 -23.77 3.40
C GLU A 100 4.21 -23.12 3.15
N ILE A 101 3.86 -22.10 3.92
CA ILE A 101 2.64 -21.30 3.72
C ILE A 101 2.69 -20.60 2.36
N SER A 102 3.80 -19.93 2.04
CA SER A 102 4.00 -19.29 0.73
C SER A 102 3.81 -20.26 -0.43
N LYS A 103 4.39 -21.46 -0.33
CA LYS A 103 4.28 -22.50 -1.35
C LYS A 103 2.86 -23.07 -1.47
N ALA A 104 2.19 -23.28 -0.35
CA ALA A 104 0.80 -23.75 -0.34
C ALA A 104 -0.13 -22.72 -0.99
N LEU A 105 0.04 -21.43 -0.66
CA LEU A 105 -0.72 -20.32 -1.25
C LEU A 105 -0.50 -20.24 -2.76
N GLU A 106 0.75 -20.26 -3.20
CA GLU A 106 1.11 -20.20 -4.62
C GLU A 106 0.49 -21.35 -5.40
N THR A 107 0.55 -22.57 -4.85
CA THR A 107 -0.04 -23.77 -5.45
C THR A 107 -1.56 -23.61 -5.59
N ASN A 108 -2.22 -23.12 -4.55
CA ASN A 108 -3.66 -22.86 -4.57
C ASN A 108 -4.04 -21.80 -5.60
N PHE A 109 -3.32 -20.68 -5.65
CA PHE A 109 -3.59 -19.58 -6.58
C PHE A 109 -3.41 -20.02 -8.04
N LYS A 110 -2.34 -20.77 -8.34
CA LYS A 110 -2.13 -21.34 -9.68
C LYS A 110 -3.24 -22.29 -10.10
N LYS A 111 -3.70 -23.15 -9.17
CA LYS A 111 -4.84 -24.04 -9.40
C LYS A 111 -6.13 -23.30 -9.73
N ASN A 112 -6.32 -22.12 -9.16
CA ASN A 112 -7.46 -21.24 -9.42
C ASN A 112 -7.25 -20.28 -10.61
N GLY A 113 -6.19 -20.48 -11.41
CA GLY A 113 -5.97 -19.73 -12.64
C GLY A 113 -5.27 -18.38 -12.49
N ILE A 114 -4.83 -18.03 -11.30
CA ILE A 114 -4.05 -16.79 -11.09
C ILE A 114 -2.65 -16.97 -11.68
N LYS A 115 -2.24 -16.03 -12.54
CA LYS A 115 -0.88 -15.99 -13.10
C LYS A 115 0.06 -15.34 -12.10
N ILE A 116 1.21 -15.95 -11.86
CA ILE A 116 2.16 -15.50 -10.83
C ILE A 116 3.55 -15.38 -11.45
N PHE A 117 4.16 -14.22 -11.27
CA PHE A 117 5.53 -13.90 -11.63
C PHE A 117 6.28 -13.49 -10.36
N THR A 118 6.96 -14.45 -9.71
CA THR A 118 7.92 -14.19 -8.64
C THR A 118 9.30 -13.88 -9.22
N SER A 119 10.23 -13.37 -8.41
CA SER A 119 11.56 -12.90 -8.87
C SER A 119 11.45 -12.01 -10.12
N SER A 120 10.46 -11.14 -10.14
CA SER A 120 10.10 -10.34 -11.31
C SER A 120 9.98 -8.87 -10.93
N GLU A 121 10.74 -8.03 -11.62
CA GLU A 121 10.77 -6.59 -11.40
C GLU A 121 9.83 -5.88 -12.37
N LEU A 122 9.00 -4.97 -11.84
CA LEU A 122 8.28 -4.01 -12.68
C LEU A 122 9.26 -2.93 -13.14
N ILE A 123 9.54 -2.89 -14.44
CA ILE A 123 10.44 -1.90 -15.04
C ILE A 123 9.70 -0.58 -15.29
N ASN A 124 8.50 -0.68 -15.87
CA ASN A 124 7.72 0.49 -16.24
C ASN A 124 6.23 0.15 -16.37
N SER A 125 5.40 1.18 -16.29
CA SER A 125 3.97 1.08 -16.57
C SER A 125 3.54 2.18 -17.54
N LYS A 126 2.56 1.89 -18.40
CA LYS A 126 2.05 2.83 -19.38
C LYS A 126 0.53 2.73 -19.52
N ILE A 127 -0.13 3.87 -19.47
CA ILE A 127 -1.57 3.97 -19.73
C ILE A 127 -1.79 4.11 -21.23
N ASN A 128 -2.62 3.23 -21.81
CA ASN A 128 -2.91 3.15 -23.24
C ASN A 128 -4.43 3.33 -23.46
N GLY A 129 -4.93 4.54 -23.27
CA GLY A 129 -6.35 4.85 -23.39
C GLY A 129 -7.21 4.08 -22.36
N LYS A 130 -7.92 3.05 -22.82
CA LYS A 130 -8.80 2.23 -21.95
C LYS A 130 -8.07 1.10 -21.20
N SER A 131 -6.82 0.81 -21.55
CA SER A 131 -6.00 -0.25 -20.95
C SER A 131 -4.74 0.31 -20.31
N VAL A 132 -4.04 -0.53 -19.57
CA VAL A 132 -2.73 -0.24 -18.99
C VAL A 132 -1.79 -1.40 -19.25
N SER A 133 -0.51 -1.13 -19.45
CA SER A 133 0.52 -2.15 -19.61
C SER A 133 1.58 -2.05 -18.53
N ALA A 134 2.08 -3.20 -18.10
CA ALA A 134 3.23 -3.35 -17.22
C ALA A 134 4.37 -4.01 -18.01
N ILE A 135 5.54 -3.42 -18.01
CA ILE A 135 6.77 -4.02 -18.53
C ILE A 135 7.49 -4.64 -17.35
N ILE A 136 7.67 -5.94 -17.38
CA ILE A 136 8.34 -6.68 -16.33
C ILE A 136 9.60 -7.37 -16.82
N LYS A 137 10.60 -7.45 -15.95
CA LYS A 137 11.83 -8.22 -16.15
C LYS A 137 11.78 -9.46 -15.27
N THR A 138 11.81 -10.59 -15.90
CA THR A 138 12.00 -11.90 -15.26
C THR A 138 13.46 -12.31 -15.39
N ALA A 139 13.86 -13.42 -14.76
CA ALA A 139 15.22 -13.94 -14.89
C ALA A 139 15.67 -14.16 -16.35
N ASN A 140 14.73 -14.47 -17.26
CA ASN A 140 15.03 -14.90 -18.62
C ASN A 140 14.74 -13.84 -19.71
N LYS A 141 13.83 -12.89 -19.44
CA LYS A 141 13.40 -11.92 -20.46
C LYS A 141 12.60 -10.77 -19.89
N GLU A 142 12.53 -9.71 -20.66
CA GLU A 142 11.50 -8.68 -20.49
C GLU A 142 10.23 -9.08 -21.25
N GLN A 143 9.09 -8.74 -20.69
CA GLN A 143 7.79 -8.93 -21.32
C GLN A 143 6.79 -7.85 -20.93
N THR A 144 5.84 -7.61 -21.83
CA THR A 144 4.76 -6.66 -21.58
C THR A 144 3.48 -7.42 -21.25
N LEU A 145 2.86 -7.06 -20.14
CA LEU A 145 1.56 -7.57 -19.71
C LEU A 145 0.52 -6.46 -19.85
N ASN A 146 -0.67 -6.80 -20.33
CA ASN A 146 -1.76 -5.85 -20.53
C ASN A 146 -2.94 -6.18 -19.64
N ALA A 147 -3.56 -5.14 -19.07
CA ALA A 147 -4.73 -5.26 -18.21
C ALA A 147 -5.66 -4.04 -18.37
N ASP A 148 -6.82 -4.10 -17.73
CA ASP A 148 -7.72 -2.95 -17.57
C ASP A 148 -7.24 -2.01 -16.48
N ILE A 149 -6.65 -2.60 -15.41
CA ILE A 149 -6.19 -1.92 -14.21
C ILE A 149 -4.89 -2.56 -13.70
N ILE A 150 -4.01 -1.74 -13.14
CA ILE A 150 -2.91 -2.19 -12.27
C ILE A 150 -3.21 -1.75 -10.84
N LEU A 151 -3.22 -2.69 -9.90
CA LEU A 151 -3.23 -2.43 -8.46
C LEU A 151 -1.80 -2.42 -7.92
N SER A 152 -1.38 -1.30 -7.36
CA SER A 152 -0.13 -1.18 -6.63
C SER A 152 -0.33 -1.63 -5.18
N ALA A 153 0.25 -2.76 -4.82
CA ALA A 153 0.21 -3.37 -3.49
C ALA A 153 1.62 -3.53 -2.88
N VAL A 154 2.50 -2.56 -3.16
CA VAL A 154 3.93 -2.57 -2.78
C VAL A 154 4.19 -2.05 -1.37
N GLY A 155 3.18 -2.09 -0.53
CA GLY A 155 3.21 -1.62 0.84
C GLY A 155 2.61 -0.25 1.05
N VAL A 156 2.66 0.20 2.28
CA VAL A 156 2.10 1.47 2.74
C VAL A 156 3.19 2.37 3.34
N LYS A 157 2.89 3.64 3.44
CA LYS A 157 3.69 4.64 4.14
C LYS A 157 2.79 5.35 5.13
N SER A 158 3.23 5.46 6.39
CA SER A 158 2.47 6.15 7.43
C SER A 158 2.28 7.64 7.11
N ASN A 159 1.12 8.18 7.49
CA ASN A 159 0.77 9.58 7.26
C ASN A 159 1.31 10.46 8.40
N ILE A 160 2.63 10.50 8.53
CA ILE A 160 3.33 11.27 9.58
C ILE A 160 4.13 12.44 9.04
N ASP A 161 4.15 12.64 7.73
CA ASP A 161 4.83 13.77 7.10
C ASP A 161 4.13 15.10 7.48
N ASN A 162 4.89 16.10 7.90
CA ASN A 162 4.43 17.48 8.15
C ASN A 162 3.29 17.61 9.19
N ILE A 163 3.18 16.67 10.12
CA ILE A 163 2.20 16.77 11.22
C ILE A 163 2.77 17.40 12.50
N GLY A 164 4.03 17.89 12.45
CA GLY A 164 4.68 18.59 13.57
C GLY A 164 5.27 17.67 14.63
N LEU A 165 5.74 16.47 14.26
CA LEU A 165 6.42 15.56 15.19
C LEU A 165 7.74 16.16 15.68
N GLU A 166 8.50 16.75 14.77
CA GLU A 166 9.79 17.37 15.03
C GLU A 166 9.65 18.58 15.96
N ASP A 167 8.57 19.38 15.79
CA ASP A 167 8.28 20.56 16.59
C ASP A 167 8.11 20.24 18.08
N VAL A 168 7.66 19.01 18.39
CA VAL A 168 7.46 18.54 19.76
C VAL A 168 8.51 17.52 20.22
N GLY A 169 9.47 17.17 19.35
CA GLY A 169 10.57 16.26 19.65
C GLY A 169 10.17 14.77 19.68
N ILE A 170 9.09 14.39 19.00
CA ILE A 170 8.68 12.99 18.86
C ILE A 170 9.61 12.29 17.86
N VAL A 171 10.17 11.15 18.28
CA VAL A 171 11.11 10.36 17.48
C VAL A 171 10.34 9.44 16.53
N SER A 172 10.77 9.41 15.26
CA SER A 172 10.31 8.45 14.26
C SER A 172 11.49 7.77 13.57
N ASP A 173 11.29 6.54 13.13
CA ASP A 173 12.26 5.77 12.35
C ASP A 173 11.55 5.05 11.20
N ASN A 174 12.12 5.14 9.98
CA ASN A 174 11.60 4.48 8.78
C ASN A 174 10.08 4.61 8.58
N ASP A 175 9.57 5.84 8.64
CA ASP A 175 8.14 6.17 8.52
C ASP A 175 7.26 5.63 9.67
N LYS A 176 7.83 5.30 10.85
CA LYS A 176 7.09 4.84 12.02
C LYS A 176 7.41 5.72 13.23
N ILE A 177 6.40 6.10 14.00
CA ILE A 177 6.60 6.74 15.28
C ILE A 177 7.07 5.67 16.27
N ILE A 178 8.16 5.94 17.00
CA ILE A 178 8.69 5.03 18.03
C ILE A 178 7.83 5.13 19.27
N VAL A 179 7.34 3.99 19.74
CA VAL A 179 6.50 3.86 20.93
C VAL A 179 6.98 2.71 21.80
N ASP A 180 6.63 2.78 23.10
CA ASP A 180 6.80 1.69 24.06
C ASP A 180 5.65 0.65 23.98
N ASP A 181 5.66 -0.35 24.87
CA ASP A 181 4.64 -1.40 24.96
C ASP A 181 3.23 -0.87 25.30
N PHE A 182 3.12 0.38 25.74
CA PHE A 182 1.87 1.06 26.04
C PHE A 182 1.50 2.10 24.97
N TYR A 183 2.14 2.03 23.78
CA TYR A 183 1.96 2.97 22.67
C TYR A 183 2.32 4.42 22.98
N GLN A 184 3.04 4.68 24.07
CA GLN A 184 3.52 6.01 24.45
C GLN A 184 4.79 6.33 23.65
N THR A 185 4.87 7.55 23.11
CA THR A 185 6.08 8.06 22.46
C THR A 185 7.12 8.45 23.51
N ASN A 186 8.31 8.87 23.04
CA ASN A 186 9.33 9.44 23.90
C ASN A 186 8.91 10.74 24.62
N ILE A 187 7.79 11.36 24.23
CA ILE A 187 7.25 12.58 24.83
C ILE A 187 6.01 12.24 25.67
N PRO A 188 6.02 12.51 27.00
CA PRO A 188 4.90 12.18 27.89
C PRO A 188 3.57 12.79 27.45
N GLY A 189 2.54 11.93 27.37
CA GLY A 189 1.19 12.30 26.98
C GLY A 189 0.97 12.40 25.48
N TYR A 190 1.92 11.91 24.67
CA TYR A 190 1.73 11.65 23.26
C TYR A 190 1.81 10.14 23.01
N PHE A 191 0.81 9.61 22.34
CA PHE A 191 0.66 8.20 21.98
C PHE A 191 0.51 8.07 20.48
N ALA A 192 0.92 6.93 19.91
CA ALA A 192 0.72 6.65 18.50
C ALA A 192 0.20 5.22 18.30
N ILE A 193 -0.80 5.07 17.44
CA ILE A 193 -1.44 3.80 17.11
C ILE A 193 -1.78 3.73 15.60
N GLY A 194 -1.99 2.53 15.09
CA GLY A 194 -2.39 2.27 13.73
C GLY A 194 -1.22 1.92 12.81
N ASP A 195 -1.47 2.03 11.52
CA ASP A 195 -0.51 1.70 10.46
C ASP A 195 0.49 2.82 10.20
#